data_ec267468acf73a3896a8d600cbec140b
#
_entry.id   ec267468acf73a3896a8d600cbec140b
#
_cell.length_a   1.000
_cell.length_b   1.000
_cell.length_c   1.000
_cell.angle_alpha   90.00
_cell.angle_beta   90.00
_cell.angle_gamma   90.00
#
_symmetry.space_group_name_H-M   'P 1'
#
loop_
_entity.id
_entity.type
_entity.pdbx_description
1 polymer ?
#
loop_
_entity_poly.entity_id
_entity_poly.type
_entity_poly.pdbx_seq_one_letter_code
_entity_poly.pdbx_strand_id
1 'polypeptide(L)'
;MRKVAALLRGKTVAPGVSLSISPGSKQVLTMLADCGALTDILASGARLLECACGPCIGMGFSPNSGGVSLRTFNRNFLGRSGTKDAQVYLVSPETAVAAALTGVITDPQTLGEMPAVTLPDSFRIDDRAVLPPAPAAEADAVEVLRGPNIRPFPRSKPFADSLAAELVLKVGDNITTDHIMPAGAKILPYRSNIPKLSEFCFTVCDPTFPARARAAGDGIIVGGSNYGQGSSREHAALVPMYLGIRCVVAKSFARIHAANLINAGILPLTFADPADYDALAQGAHLRIDNIRAGMAAGALTLTDTATGKAYPVVCSLTERQQAILLAGGLLNYTKEHAL
;
A
#
# COMPACT_ATOMS: atom_id res chain seq x y z
N MET A 1 9.60 22.67 2.20
CA MET A 1 10.58 22.89 3.29
C MET A 1 11.20 24.30 3.24
N ARG A 2 11.79 24.77 2.13
CA ARG A 2 12.36 26.14 2.04
C ARG A 2 11.32 27.24 2.31
N LYS A 3 10.08 27.09 1.80
CA LYS A 3 8.97 28.01 2.12
C LYS A 3 8.64 28.00 3.61
N VAL A 4 8.57 26.82 4.24
CA VAL A 4 8.37 26.68 5.69
C VAL A 4 9.46 27.40 6.48
N ALA A 5 10.72 27.20 6.12
CA ALA A 5 11.85 27.90 6.75
C ALA A 5 11.74 29.42 6.61
N ALA A 6 11.42 29.90 5.41
CA ALA A 6 11.25 31.35 5.19
C ALA A 6 10.10 31.96 6.00
N LEU A 7 8.99 31.23 6.16
CA LEU A 7 7.86 31.67 7.01
C LEU A 7 8.19 31.66 8.51
N LEU A 8 9.06 30.75 8.95
CA LEU A 8 9.49 30.61 10.36
C LEU A 8 10.65 31.53 10.72
N ARG A 9 11.37 32.08 9.75
CA ARG A 9 12.56 32.92 9.98
C ARG A 9 12.30 34.05 10.93
N GLY A 10 13.08 34.12 12.02
CA GLY A 10 12.95 35.17 13.07
C GLY A 10 11.70 35.05 13.92
N LYS A 11 10.95 33.96 13.82
CA LYS A 11 9.72 33.74 14.60
C LYS A 11 9.86 32.54 15.52
N THR A 12 9.04 32.45 16.54
CA THR A 12 9.01 31.37 17.52
C THR A 12 7.63 30.71 17.53
N VAL A 13 7.61 29.39 17.62
CA VAL A 13 6.37 28.61 17.78
C VAL A 13 5.63 29.03 19.05
N ALA A 14 4.31 29.16 18.99
CA ALA A 14 3.47 29.58 20.09
C ALA A 14 3.61 28.66 21.31
N PRO A 15 3.53 29.20 22.54
CA PRO A 15 3.52 28.40 23.75
C PRO A 15 2.43 27.31 23.70
N GLY A 16 2.77 26.11 24.16
CA GLY A 16 1.84 24.96 24.15
C GLY A 16 1.69 24.25 22.81
N VAL A 17 2.32 24.72 21.74
CA VAL A 17 2.38 24.03 20.45
C VAL A 17 3.69 23.25 20.32
N SER A 18 3.60 22.02 19.86
CA SER A 18 4.74 21.19 19.46
C SER A 18 4.79 21.09 17.95
N LEU A 19 5.75 21.75 17.31
CA LEU A 19 5.99 21.67 15.87
C LEU A 19 7.08 20.63 15.60
N SER A 20 6.80 19.67 14.71
CA SER A 20 7.78 18.70 14.26
C SER A 20 7.88 18.69 12.73
N ILE A 21 9.09 18.52 12.25
CA ILE A 21 9.40 18.54 10.82
C ILE A 21 10.19 17.29 10.46
N SER A 22 9.70 16.57 9.43
CA SER A 22 10.37 15.40 8.86
C SER A 22 10.72 15.71 7.40
N PRO A 23 11.99 15.93 7.03
CA PRO A 23 12.40 16.13 5.65
C PRO A 23 12.16 14.86 4.83
N GLY A 24 11.89 15.04 3.53
CA GLY A 24 11.55 13.92 2.64
C GLY A 24 12.69 12.95 2.35
N SER A 25 13.95 13.38 2.54
CA SER A 25 15.14 12.55 2.38
C SER A 25 16.35 13.16 3.07
N LYS A 26 17.41 12.37 3.25
CA LYS A 26 18.71 12.86 3.76
C LYS A 26 19.32 13.92 2.83
N GLN A 27 19.15 13.76 1.52
CA GLN A 27 19.57 14.77 0.54
C GLN A 27 18.89 16.12 0.80
N VAL A 28 17.55 16.13 0.96
CA VAL A 28 16.78 17.34 1.29
C VAL A 28 17.27 17.95 2.61
N LEU A 29 17.46 17.14 3.65
CA LEU A 29 17.96 17.60 4.94
C LEU A 29 19.32 18.28 4.81
N THR A 30 20.26 17.66 4.10
CA THR A 30 21.60 18.21 3.88
C THR A 30 21.55 19.53 3.10
N MET A 31 20.72 19.60 2.04
CA MET A 31 20.56 20.84 1.26
C MET A 31 19.86 21.96 2.04
N LEU A 32 18.98 21.62 3.00
CA LEU A 32 18.41 22.60 3.93
C LEU A 32 19.47 23.13 4.91
N ALA A 33 20.40 22.28 5.34
CA ALA A 33 21.53 22.70 6.15
C ALA A 33 22.47 23.62 5.37
N ASP A 34 22.83 23.25 4.14
CA ASP A 34 23.75 24.01 3.28
C ASP A 34 23.24 25.42 2.98
N CYS A 35 21.92 25.62 2.84
CA CYS A 35 21.34 26.94 2.56
C CYS A 35 20.84 27.70 3.80
N GLY A 36 21.12 27.22 5.01
CA GLY A 36 20.71 27.84 6.27
C GLY A 36 19.23 27.67 6.63
N ALA A 37 18.41 27.08 5.77
CA ALA A 37 16.98 26.88 6.03
C ALA A 37 16.72 25.97 7.25
N LEU A 38 17.58 24.99 7.50
CA LEU A 38 17.49 24.13 8.68
C LEU A 38 17.70 24.92 9.97
N THR A 39 18.61 25.90 9.97
CA THR A 39 18.85 26.79 11.09
C THR A 39 17.60 27.61 11.44
N ASP A 40 16.95 28.21 10.44
CA ASP A 40 15.70 28.96 10.63
C ASP A 40 14.59 28.09 11.25
N ILE A 41 14.46 26.85 10.76
CA ILE A 41 13.50 25.87 11.30
C ILE A 41 13.79 25.54 12.76
N LEU A 42 15.01 25.19 13.09
CA LEU A 42 15.40 24.83 14.47
C LEU A 42 15.29 26.03 15.43
N ALA A 43 15.71 27.22 14.98
CA ALA A 43 15.63 28.44 15.77
C ALA A 43 14.18 28.82 16.13
N SER A 44 13.20 28.42 15.32
CA SER A 44 11.77 28.64 15.64
C SER A 44 11.25 27.78 16.81
N GLY A 45 12.01 26.80 17.30
CA GLY A 45 11.58 25.84 18.30
C GLY A 45 11.01 24.54 17.70
N ALA A 46 11.10 24.36 16.37
CA ALA A 46 10.67 23.12 15.73
C ALA A 46 11.60 21.96 16.05
N ARG A 47 11.02 20.79 16.22
CA ARG A 47 11.72 19.54 16.43
C ARG A 47 11.99 18.85 15.09
N LEU A 48 13.24 18.47 14.84
CA LEU A 48 13.61 17.67 13.67
C LEU A 48 13.38 16.18 13.96
N LEU A 49 12.69 15.53 13.04
CA LEU A 49 12.48 14.07 13.05
C LEU A 49 13.29 13.43 11.93
N GLU A 50 13.41 12.10 12.00
CA GLU A 50 14.05 11.30 10.96
C GLU A 50 13.39 11.48 9.59
N CYS A 51 14.19 11.33 8.53
CA CYS A 51 13.74 11.34 7.15
C CYS A 51 13.00 10.04 6.80
N ALA A 52 11.92 9.74 7.50
CA ALA A 52 11.18 8.49 7.42
C ALA A 52 9.67 8.71 7.59
N CYS A 53 8.90 7.70 7.23
CA CYS A 53 7.43 7.71 7.33
C CYS A 53 6.92 7.27 8.72
N GLY A 54 7.58 7.65 9.81
CA GLY A 54 7.19 7.31 11.18
C GLY A 54 5.97 8.11 11.68
N PRO A 55 6.02 9.45 11.66
CA PRO A 55 4.97 10.30 12.24
C PRO A 55 3.59 10.15 11.58
N CYS A 56 3.53 9.67 10.35
CA CYS A 56 2.26 9.38 9.65
C CYS A 56 1.34 8.43 10.45
N ILE A 57 1.91 7.48 11.18
CA ILE A 57 1.19 6.56 12.07
C ILE A 57 1.42 6.84 13.55
N GLY A 58 2.02 7.98 13.88
CA GLY A 58 2.28 8.38 15.25
C GLY A 58 3.59 7.85 15.85
N MET A 59 4.47 7.24 15.06
CA MET A 59 5.80 6.83 15.53
C MET A 59 6.71 8.05 15.70
N GLY A 60 7.21 8.24 16.92
CA GLY A 60 8.08 9.36 17.28
C GLY A 60 7.38 10.69 17.49
N PHE A 61 6.13 10.87 17.00
CA PHE A 61 5.32 12.07 17.22
C PHE A 61 3.83 11.77 16.99
N SER A 62 3.03 11.83 18.05
CA SER A 62 1.58 11.59 18.01
C SER A 62 0.84 12.57 18.91
N PRO A 63 -0.44 12.90 18.62
CA PRO A 63 -1.25 13.74 19.49
C PRO A 63 -1.63 13.03 20.80
N ASN A 64 -1.86 13.79 21.83
CA ASN A 64 -2.45 13.34 23.08
C ASN A 64 -3.93 12.99 22.89
N SER A 65 -4.54 12.35 23.92
CA SER A 65 -6.00 12.21 24.03
C SER A 65 -6.70 13.54 23.91
N GLY A 66 -7.70 13.65 23.04
CA GLY A 66 -8.42 14.89 22.77
C GLY A 66 -7.60 16.00 22.11
N GLY A 67 -6.30 15.78 21.88
CA GLY A 67 -5.41 16.79 21.30
C GLY A 67 -5.68 17.07 19.83
N VAL A 68 -5.44 18.31 19.40
CA VAL A 68 -5.54 18.74 18.00
C VAL A 68 -4.19 18.58 17.31
N SER A 69 -4.16 17.92 16.15
CA SER A 69 -2.96 17.70 15.35
C SER A 69 -3.18 18.11 13.89
N LEU A 70 -2.43 19.09 13.43
CA LEU A 70 -2.42 19.49 12.02
C LEU A 70 -1.27 18.80 11.31
N ARG A 71 -1.54 18.19 10.15
CA ARG A 71 -0.60 17.33 9.43
C ARG A 71 -0.58 17.63 7.94
N THR A 72 0.57 17.46 7.34
CA THR A 72 0.76 17.57 5.90
C THR A 72 0.92 16.20 5.23
N PHE A 73 0.78 15.10 5.97
CA PHE A 73 0.81 13.73 5.44
C PHE A 73 -0.50 13.41 4.72
N ASN A 74 -0.41 12.90 3.50
CA ASN A 74 -1.58 12.61 2.66
C ASN A 74 -2.55 11.58 3.27
N ARG A 75 -2.03 10.61 4.04
CA ARG A 75 -2.86 9.61 4.69
C ARG A 75 -3.30 10.11 6.07
N ASN A 76 -4.56 10.49 6.15
CA ASN A 76 -5.15 11.04 7.36
C ASN A 76 -6.61 10.58 7.52
N PHE A 77 -6.98 10.13 8.71
CA PHE A 77 -8.33 9.75 9.12
C PHE A 77 -8.41 9.63 10.63
N LEU A 78 -9.61 9.61 11.19
CA LEU A 78 -9.84 9.49 12.63
C LEU A 78 -9.15 8.25 13.22
N GLY A 79 -8.34 8.44 14.26
CA GLY A 79 -7.58 7.37 14.90
C GLY A 79 -6.34 6.89 14.13
N ARG A 80 -5.93 7.62 13.07
CA ARG A 80 -4.70 7.29 12.33
C ARG A 80 -3.45 7.35 13.19
N SER A 81 -3.41 8.26 14.16
CA SER A 81 -2.25 8.49 15.01
C SER A 81 -2.72 8.99 16.37
N GLY A 82 -2.07 8.56 17.44
CA GLY A 82 -2.48 8.83 18.81
C GLY A 82 -3.70 7.99 19.22
N THR A 83 -4.52 8.57 20.07
CA THR A 83 -5.76 7.96 20.56
C THR A 83 -6.92 8.19 19.60
N LYS A 84 -8.01 7.41 19.74
CA LYS A 84 -9.19 7.51 18.87
C LYS A 84 -9.93 8.86 18.96
N ASP A 85 -9.80 9.53 20.08
CA ASP A 85 -10.40 10.82 20.36
C ASP A 85 -9.52 12.02 19.95
N ALA A 86 -8.31 11.75 19.45
CA ALA A 86 -7.44 12.80 18.91
C ALA A 86 -8.02 13.38 17.61
N GLN A 87 -8.01 14.70 17.52
CA GLN A 87 -8.54 15.46 16.38
C GLN A 87 -7.43 15.71 15.37
N VAL A 88 -7.42 14.96 14.27
CA VAL A 88 -6.35 14.98 13.28
C VAL A 88 -6.84 15.60 11.98
N TYR A 89 -6.18 16.68 11.54
CA TYR A 89 -6.56 17.44 10.35
C TYR A 89 -5.44 17.43 9.30
N LEU A 90 -5.81 17.26 8.03
CA LEU A 90 -4.91 17.41 6.89
C LEU A 90 -4.93 18.87 6.45
N VAL A 91 -3.77 19.50 6.42
CA VAL A 91 -3.60 20.92 6.06
C VAL A 91 -2.40 21.12 5.13
N SER A 92 -2.32 22.31 4.51
CA SER A 92 -1.11 22.72 3.78
C SER A 92 0.06 23.01 4.72
N PRO A 93 1.31 22.96 4.26
CA PRO A 93 2.47 23.38 5.05
C PRO A 93 2.34 24.82 5.58
N GLU A 94 1.76 25.70 4.78
CA GLU A 94 1.55 27.10 5.14
C GLU A 94 0.55 27.25 6.29
N THR A 95 -0.56 26.53 6.23
CA THR A 95 -1.56 26.48 7.31
C THR A 95 -0.96 25.89 8.60
N ALA A 96 -0.13 24.84 8.46
CA ALA A 96 0.57 24.26 9.62
C ALA A 96 1.51 25.27 10.29
N VAL A 97 2.26 26.06 9.48
CA VAL A 97 3.13 27.12 10.01
C VAL A 97 2.31 28.22 10.67
N ALA A 98 1.24 28.72 10.03
CA ALA A 98 0.39 29.76 10.59
C ALA A 98 -0.17 29.33 11.95
N ALA A 99 -0.70 28.14 12.02
CA ALA A 99 -1.22 27.57 13.26
C ALA A 99 -0.12 27.35 14.33
N ALA A 100 1.08 26.95 13.92
CA ALA A 100 2.20 26.79 14.84
C ALA A 100 2.65 28.12 15.47
N LEU A 101 2.55 29.21 14.73
CA LEU A 101 2.93 30.53 15.20
C LEU A 101 1.86 31.19 16.08
N THR A 102 0.57 30.90 15.84
CA THR A 102 -0.55 31.50 16.57
C THR A 102 -1.10 30.66 17.71
N GLY A 103 -0.87 29.36 17.70
CA GLY A 103 -1.42 28.41 18.67
C GLY A 103 -2.83 27.91 18.35
N VAL A 104 -3.45 28.38 17.28
CA VAL A 104 -4.81 28.01 16.82
C VAL A 104 -4.82 27.77 15.32
N ILE A 105 -5.85 27.10 14.81
CA ILE A 105 -6.02 26.93 13.36
C ILE A 105 -6.21 28.31 12.72
N THR A 106 -5.28 28.69 11.86
CA THR A 106 -5.16 30.03 11.32
C THR A 106 -5.06 30.03 9.82
N ASP A 107 -5.72 30.96 9.14
CA ASP A 107 -5.58 31.19 7.71
C ASP A 107 -4.15 31.62 7.38
N PRO A 108 -3.42 30.89 6.54
CA PRO A 108 -2.03 31.24 6.17
C PRO A 108 -1.91 32.59 5.48
N GLN A 109 -2.96 33.15 4.89
CA GLN A 109 -2.95 34.49 4.28
C GLN A 109 -2.66 35.59 5.31
N THR A 110 -2.95 35.35 6.57
CA THR A 110 -2.64 36.29 7.68
C THR A 110 -1.13 36.44 7.93
N LEU A 111 -0.29 35.55 7.40
CA LEU A 111 1.16 35.67 7.49
C LEU A 111 1.76 36.72 6.54
N GLY A 112 0.93 37.34 5.69
CA GLY A 112 1.33 38.28 4.68
C GLY A 112 1.69 37.63 3.33
N GLU A 113 2.54 38.32 2.57
CA GLU A 113 2.97 37.82 1.25
C GLU A 113 3.74 36.50 1.38
N MET A 114 3.34 35.52 0.56
CA MET A 114 3.98 34.21 0.57
C MET A 114 5.38 34.28 -0.03
N PRO A 115 6.41 33.76 0.67
CA PRO A 115 7.79 33.80 0.18
C PRO A 115 7.93 33.09 -1.16
N ALA A 116 8.51 33.73 -2.15
CA ALA A 116 8.95 33.09 -3.37
C ALA A 116 10.15 32.18 -3.06
N VAL A 117 10.07 30.94 -3.51
CA VAL A 117 11.12 29.94 -3.34
C VAL A 117 11.52 29.38 -4.69
N THR A 118 12.78 29.59 -5.08
CA THR A 118 13.36 29.01 -6.29
C THR A 118 14.01 27.67 -5.96
N LEU A 119 13.97 26.73 -6.92
CA LEU A 119 14.77 25.52 -6.84
C LEU A 119 16.25 25.87 -6.99
N PRO A 120 17.16 25.09 -6.37
CA PRO A 120 18.59 25.28 -6.61
C PRO A 120 18.95 24.85 -8.05
N ASP A 121 19.99 25.45 -8.61
CA ASP A 121 20.47 25.13 -9.97
C ASP A 121 21.03 23.70 -10.05
N SER A 122 21.49 23.15 -8.93
CA SER A 122 21.98 21.77 -8.83
C SER A 122 21.56 21.13 -7.54
N PHE A 123 21.37 19.80 -7.58
CA PHE A 123 21.05 19.00 -6.42
C PHE A 123 22.30 18.27 -5.94
N ARG A 124 22.49 18.26 -4.62
CA ARG A 124 23.58 17.51 -4.00
C ARG A 124 23.34 16.02 -4.15
N ILE A 125 24.28 15.31 -4.75
CA ILE A 125 24.29 13.85 -4.84
C ILE A 125 25.38 13.35 -3.89
N ASP A 126 25.03 12.41 -3.01
CA ASP A 126 25.96 11.76 -2.09
C ASP A 126 25.57 10.29 -1.90
N ASP A 127 26.21 9.44 -2.68
CA ASP A 127 25.94 8.00 -2.72
C ASP A 127 26.85 7.18 -1.80
N ARG A 128 27.70 7.84 -0.99
CA ARG A 128 28.67 7.14 -0.11
C ARG A 128 28.04 6.19 0.89
N ALA A 129 26.78 6.41 1.25
CA ALA A 129 26.02 5.53 2.14
C ALA A 129 25.16 4.49 1.40
N VAL A 130 25.20 4.48 0.07
CA VAL A 130 24.51 3.49 -0.76
C VAL A 130 25.41 2.26 -0.91
N LEU A 131 24.96 1.11 -0.41
CA LEU A 131 25.65 -0.15 -0.62
C LEU A 131 25.25 -0.69 -2.01
N PRO A 132 26.19 -0.81 -2.96
CA PRO A 132 25.88 -1.38 -4.25
C PRO A 132 25.63 -2.89 -4.13
N PRO A 133 24.92 -3.50 -5.11
CA PRO A 133 24.80 -4.96 -5.16
C PRO A 133 26.19 -5.58 -5.38
N ALA A 134 26.31 -6.86 -5.01
CA ALA A 134 27.50 -7.65 -5.33
C ALA A 134 27.73 -7.70 -6.86
N PRO A 135 28.97 -7.78 -7.33
CA PRO A 135 29.26 -8.02 -8.73
C PRO A 135 28.50 -9.23 -9.27
N ALA A 136 28.08 -9.21 -10.52
CA ALA A 136 27.27 -10.28 -11.09
C ALA A 136 27.89 -11.67 -10.96
N ALA A 137 29.26 -11.75 -11.06
CA ALA A 137 30.00 -13.01 -10.89
C ALA A 137 29.93 -13.59 -9.46
N GLU A 138 29.64 -12.75 -8.47
CA GLU A 138 29.58 -13.12 -7.05
C GLU A 138 28.16 -13.20 -6.51
N ALA A 139 27.16 -12.76 -7.28
CA ALA A 139 25.79 -12.59 -6.83
C ALA A 139 25.16 -13.89 -6.30
N ASP A 140 25.45 -15.02 -6.95
CA ASP A 140 24.92 -16.33 -6.56
C ASP A 140 25.58 -16.89 -5.28
N ALA A 141 26.77 -16.40 -4.91
CA ALA A 141 27.50 -16.80 -3.71
C ALA A 141 27.10 -15.95 -2.47
N VAL A 142 26.33 -14.88 -2.64
CA VAL A 142 25.92 -14.02 -1.53
C VAL A 142 24.95 -14.75 -0.61
N GLU A 143 25.37 -14.97 0.63
CA GLU A 143 24.51 -15.51 1.68
C GLU A 143 23.47 -14.48 2.14
N VAL A 144 22.20 -14.81 2.02
CA VAL A 144 21.10 -13.98 2.52
C VAL A 144 20.83 -14.31 4.00
N LEU A 145 21.37 -13.49 4.90
CA LEU A 145 21.13 -13.63 6.34
C LEU A 145 19.71 -13.19 6.70
N ARG A 146 18.95 -14.06 7.37
CA ARG A 146 17.58 -13.81 7.80
C ARG A 146 17.43 -13.95 9.31
N GLY A 147 16.73 -12.98 9.91
CA GLY A 147 16.31 -13.11 11.31
C GLY A 147 15.24 -14.22 11.49
N PRO A 148 14.90 -14.57 12.73
CA PRO A 148 14.05 -15.74 13.03
C PRO A 148 12.64 -15.67 12.44
N ASN A 149 12.09 -14.46 12.28
CA ASN A 149 10.76 -14.23 11.70
C ASN A 149 10.77 -13.91 10.20
N ILE A 150 11.94 -13.90 9.56
CA ILE A 150 12.06 -13.61 8.13
C ILE A 150 12.09 -14.95 7.38
N ARG A 151 11.13 -15.16 6.49
CA ARG A 151 11.06 -16.34 5.63
C ARG A 151 11.29 -15.97 4.16
N PRO A 152 11.74 -16.89 3.33
CA PRO A 152 11.85 -16.66 1.90
C PRO A 152 10.54 -16.13 1.32
N PHE A 153 10.64 -15.14 0.43
CA PHE A 153 9.48 -14.53 -0.21
C PHE A 153 8.81 -15.56 -1.14
N PRO A 154 7.50 -15.84 -1.01
CA PRO A 154 6.82 -16.78 -1.87
C PRO A 154 6.65 -16.21 -3.28
N ARG A 155 6.72 -17.09 -4.28
CA ARG A 155 6.48 -16.74 -5.68
C ARG A 155 5.27 -17.49 -6.20
N SER A 156 4.45 -16.83 -6.99
CA SER A 156 3.35 -17.48 -7.70
C SER A 156 3.86 -18.26 -8.90
N LYS A 157 3.07 -19.23 -9.34
CA LYS A 157 3.33 -19.97 -10.57
C LYS A 157 2.90 -19.14 -11.79
N PRO A 158 3.55 -19.28 -12.95
CA PRO A 158 3.05 -18.74 -14.21
C PRO A 158 1.59 -19.13 -14.46
N PHE A 159 0.85 -18.26 -15.17
CA PHE A 159 -0.53 -18.55 -15.50
C PHE A 159 -0.60 -19.55 -16.66
N ALA A 160 -1.36 -20.63 -16.44
CA ALA A 160 -1.79 -21.52 -17.52
C ALA A 160 -2.86 -20.82 -18.37
N ASP A 161 -3.14 -21.38 -19.56
CA ASP A 161 -4.17 -20.83 -20.44
C ASP A 161 -5.61 -21.17 -20.01
N SER A 162 -5.75 -21.99 -18.99
CA SER A 162 -7.02 -22.28 -18.32
C SER A 162 -6.81 -22.31 -16.80
N LEU A 163 -7.87 -21.96 -16.06
CA LEU A 163 -7.96 -22.06 -14.61
C LEU A 163 -9.26 -22.81 -14.26
N ALA A 164 -9.13 -23.92 -13.54
CA ALA A 164 -10.27 -24.58 -12.89
C ALA A 164 -10.04 -24.55 -11.39
N ALA A 165 -10.94 -23.93 -10.64
CA ALA A 165 -10.76 -23.72 -9.21
C ALA A 165 -12.10 -23.59 -8.46
N GLU A 166 -12.05 -23.85 -7.16
CA GLU A 166 -13.18 -23.66 -6.28
C GLU A 166 -13.36 -22.17 -5.91
N LEU A 167 -14.60 -21.68 -5.85
CA LEU A 167 -14.95 -20.42 -5.21
C LEU A 167 -14.82 -20.59 -3.70
N VAL A 168 -13.63 -20.33 -3.19
CA VAL A 168 -13.29 -20.60 -1.78
C VAL A 168 -13.80 -19.54 -0.81
N LEU A 169 -14.17 -18.37 -1.30
CA LEU A 169 -14.74 -17.30 -0.47
C LEU A 169 -15.62 -16.36 -1.29
N LYS A 170 -16.81 -16.07 -0.80
CA LYS A 170 -17.67 -14.98 -1.28
C LYS A 170 -17.84 -13.93 -0.20
N VAL A 171 -17.51 -12.67 -0.52
CA VAL A 171 -17.57 -11.53 0.40
C VAL A 171 -18.33 -10.35 -0.21
N GLY A 172 -18.93 -9.53 0.63
CA GLY A 172 -19.75 -8.40 0.21
C GLY A 172 -18.98 -7.19 -0.29
N ASP A 173 -19.65 -6.04 -0.26
CA ASP A 173 -19.10 -4.75 -0.66
C ASP A 173 -18.11 -4.19 0.36
N ASN A 174 -17.25 -3.27 -0.08
CA ASN A 174 -16.32 -2.50 0.76
C ASN A 174 -15.36 -3.36 1.60
N ILE A 175 -14.92 -4.48 1.06
CA ILE A 175 -13.88 -5.28 1.69
C ILE A 175 -12.59 -4.47 1.73
N THR A 176 -12.10 -4.22 2.94
CA THR A 176 -10.86 -3.46 3.16
C THR A 176 -9.64 -4.38 3.14
N THR A 177 -8.47 -3.79 2.93
CA THR A 177 -7.21 -4.53 3.08
C THR A 177 -6.99 -5.05 4.51
N ASP A 178 -7.66 -4.48 5.52
CA ASP A 178 -7.67 -5.00 6.91
C ASP A 178 -8.61 -6.20 7.08
N HIS A 179 -9.69 -6.29 6.31
CA HIS A 179 -10.51 -7.49 6.26
C HIS A 179 -9.75 -8.66 5.62
N ILE A 180 -8.97 -8.38 4.56
CA ILE A 180 -8.18 -9.39 3.85
C ILE A 180 -6.99 -9.83 4.70
N MET A 181 -6.22 -8.86 5.21
CA MET A 181 -5.02 -9.12 6.00
C MET A 181 -4.94 -8.14 7.17
N PRO A 182 -5.42 -8.51 8.34
CA PRO A 182 -5.35 -7.67 9.53
C PRO A 182 -3.91 -7.27 9.88
N ALA A 183 -3.73 -6.06 10.42
CA ALA A 183 -2.40 -5.52 10.74
C ALA A 183 -2.33 -4.95 12.16
N GLY A 184 -2.96 -5.60 13.11
CA GLY A 184 -2.85 -5.27 14.54
C GLY A 184 -1.50 -5.64 15.13
N ALA A 185 -1.19 -5.15 16.34
CA ALA A 185 0.09 -5.33 17.03
C ALA A 185 0.51 -6.81 17.15
N LYS A 186 -0.44 -7.73 17.27
CA LYS A 186 -0.17 -9.18 17.35
C LYS A 186 0.33 -9.79 16.03
N ILE A 187 0.02 -9.18 14.90
CA ILE A 187 0.27 -9.69 13.55
C ILE A 187 1.50 -9.02 12.92
N LEU A 188 1.71 -7.73 13.21
CA LEU A 188 2.81 -6.94 12.67
C LEU A 188 4.21 -7.58 12.80
N PRO A 189 4.57 -8.30 13.88
CA PRO A 189 5.88 -8.97 13.97
C PRO A 189 6.14 -10.02 12.88
N TYR A 190 5.09 -10.54 12.23
CA TYR A 190 5.18 -11.57 11.19
C TYR A 190 5.20 -11.02 9.76
N ARG A 191 5.34 -9.70 9.55
CA ARG A 191 5.24 -9.08 8.21
C ARG A 191 6.16 -9.70 7.16
N SER A 192 7.33 -10.19 7.56
CA SER A 192 8.26 -10.88 6.68
C SER A 192 8.17 -12.41 6.76
N ASN A 193 7.06 -12.93 7.29
CA ASN A 193 6.78 -14.36 7.41
C ASN A 193 5.39 -14.67 6.82
N ILE A 194 5.33 -14.75 5.49
CA ILE A 194 4.06 -14.96 4.78
C ILE A 194 3.37 -16.28 5.17
N PRO A 195 4.10 -17.41 5.35
CA PRO A 195 3.50 -18.62 5.90
C PRO A 195 2.75 -18.39 7.21
N LYS A 196 3.33 -17.64 8.15
CA LYS A 196 2.66 -17.33 9.42
C LYS A 196 1.51 -16.34 9.26
N LEU A 197 1.68 -15.32 8.41
CA LEU A 197 0.61 -14.37 8.11
C LEU A 197 -0.61 -15.04 7.49
N SER A 198 -0.42 -16.12 6.73
CA SER A 198 -1.51 -16.81 6.04
C SER A 198 -2.55 -17.40 6.99
N GLU A 199 -2.20 -17.64 8.24
CA GLU A 199 -3.13 -18.10 9.27
C GLU A 199 -4.19 -17.05 9.65
N PHE A 200 -3.93 -15.76 9.35
CA PHE A 200 -4.80 -14.63 9.69
C PHE A 200 -5.58 -14.08 8.50
N CYS A 201 -5.36 -14.65 7.30
CA CYS A 201 -6.00 -14.17 6.07
C CYS A 201 -7.51 -14.30 6.15
N PHE A 202 -8.24 -13.21 5.91
CA PHE A 202 -9.71 -13.12 5.97
C PHE A 202 -10.35 -13.58 7.28
N THR A 203 -9.60 -13.82 8.34
CA THR A 203 -10.16 -14.32 9.60
C THR A 203 -11.19 -13.39 10.25
N VAL A 204 -11.22 -12.12 9.86
CA VAL A 204 -12.26 -11.16 10.28
C VAL A 204 -13.60 -11.43 9.59
N CYS A 205 -13.57 -11.94 8.35
CA CYS A 205 -14.76 -12.26 7.56
C CYS A 205 -15.17 -13.71 7.72
N ASP A 206 -14.20 -14.63 7.72
CA ASP A 206 -14.38 -16.06 7.81
C ASP A 206 -13.14 -16.71 8.46
N PRO A 207 -13.20 -17.07 9.75
CA PRO A 207 -12.08 -17.69 10.46
C PRO A 207 -11.61 -19.03 9.84
N THR A 208 -12.44 -19.68 9.04
CA THR A 208 -12.13 -20.98 8.42
C THR A 208 -11.46 -20.85 7.04
N PHE A 209 -11.45 -19.63 6.48
CA PHE A 209 -10.91 -19.38 5.13
C PHE A 209 -9.47 -19.90 4.94
N PRO A 210 -8.49 -19.67 5.84
CA PRO A 210 -7.13 -20.14 5.61
C PRO A 210 -7.02 -21.66 5.45
N ALA A 211 -7.79 -22.42 6.22
CA ALA A 211 -7.80 -23.88 6.11
C ALA A 211 -8.46 -24.34 4.81
N ARG A 212 -9.61 -23.76 4.45
CA ARG A 212 -10.35 -24.07 3.23
C ARG A 212 -9.54 -23.74 1.96
N ALA A 213 -8.91 -22.56 1.91
CA ALA A 213 -8.09 -22.18 0.78
C ALA A 213 -6.88 -23.12 0.58
N ARG A 214 -6.23 -23.55 1.67
CA ARG A 214 -5.16 -24.55 1.58
C ARG A 214 -5.63 -25.90 1.08
N ALA A 215 -6.81 -26.34 1.50
CA ALA A 215 -7.37 -27.62 1.08
C ALA A 215 -7.78 -27.62 -0.40
N ALA A 216 -8.30 -26.50 -0.90
CA ALA A 216 -8.69 -26.34 -2.30
C ALA A 216 -7.49 -26.29 -3.28
N GLY A 217 -6.32 -25.85 -2.83
CA GLY A 217 -5.14 -25.65 -3.67
C GLY A 217 -5.25 -24.38 -4.50
N ASP A 218 -5.79 -24.45 -5.72
CA ASP A 218 -6.10 -23.26 -6.52
C ASP A 218 -7.52 -22.77 -6.17
N GLY A 219 -7.67 -21.47 -5.91
CA GLY A 219 -8.93 -20.87 -5.45
C GLY A 219 -9.31 -19.58 -6.18
N ILE A 220 -10.61 -19.32 -6.20
CA ILE A 220 -11.21 -18.06 -6.67
C ILE A 220 -11.91 -17.40 -5.49
N ILE A 221 -11.76 -16.07 -5.38
CA ILE A 221 -12.53 -15.24 -4.45
C ILE A 221 -13.53 -14.41 -5.27
N VAL A 222 -14.76 -14.30 -4.76
CA VAL A 222 -15.77 -13.40 -5.31
C VAL A 222 -16.05 -12.29 -4.30
N GLY A 223 -15.95 -11.03 -4.76
CA GLY A 223 -16.17 -9.84 -3.95
C GLY A 223 -17.25 -8.92 -4.52
N GLY A 224 -17.81 -8.08 -3.68
CA GLY A 224 -18.72 -7.02 -4.06
C GLY A 224 -18.02 -5.78 -4.63
N SER A 225 -18.64 -4.62 -4.46
CA SER A 225 -18.12 -3.32 -4.91
C SER A 225 -16.97 -2.84 -4.05
N ASN A 226 -16.02 -2.10 -4.66
CA ASN A 226 -14.90 -1.46 -3.99
C ASN A 226 -14.02 -2.43 -3.18
N TYR A 227 -13.73 -3.60 -3.77
CA TYR A 227 -12.92 -4.63 -3.14
C TYR A 227 -11.47 -4.18 -2.96
N GLY A 228 -10.91 -4.38 -1.77
CA GLY A 228 -9.53 -4.07 -1.42
C GLY A 228 -9.27 -2.59 -1.08
N GLN A 229 -10.31 -1.85 -0.69
CA GLN A 229 -10.14 -0.46 -0.26
C GLN A 229 -9.26 -0.31 1.00
N GLY A 230 -8.79 0.90 1.24
CA GLY A 230 -8.03 1.26 2.44
C GLY A 230 -6.53 1.35 2.19
N SER A 231 -5.73 0.75 3.08
CA SER A 231 -4.27 0.80 3.02
C SER A 231 -3.70 0.11 1.77
N SER A 232 -2.69 0.71 1.16
CA SER A 232 -1.91 0.07 0.09
C SER A 232 -1.00 -1.03 0.67
N ARG A 233 -1.58 -2.16 1.01
CA ARG A 233 -0.87 -3.31 1.59
C ARG A 233 -0.72 -4.41 0.55
N GLU A 234 0.50 -4.65 0.12
CA GLU A 234 0.84 -5.78 -0.75
C GLU A 234 0.50 -7.14 -0.10
N HIS A 235 0.56 -7.23 1.23
CA HIS A 235 0.19 -8.45 1.98
C HIS A 235 -1.26 -8.89 1.73
N ALA A 236 -2.17 -7.94 1.44
CA ALA A 236 -3.55 -8.25 1.10
C ALA A 236 -3.72 -8.93 -0.28
N ALA A 237 -2.65 -8.97 -1.10
CA ALA A 237 -2.59 -9.77 -2.33
C ALA A 237 -1.62 -10.94 -2.17
N LEU A 238 -0.47 -10.71 -1.55
CA LEU A 238 0.59 -11.69 -1.39
C LEU A 238 0.17 -12.89 -0.53
N VAL A 239 -0.59 -12.64 0.55
CA VAL A 239 -1.04 -13.71 1.45
C VAL A 239 -2.12 -14.58 0.81
N PRO A 240 -3.17 -14.05 0.17
CA PRO A 240 -4.08 -14.85 -0.65
C PRO A 240 -3.35 -15.65 -1.75
N MET A 241 -2.40 -15.05 -2.46
CA MET A 241 -1.57 -15.76 -3.45
C MET A 241 -0.85 -16.97 -2.82
N TYR A 242 -0.25 -16.79 -1.66
CA TYR A 242 0.41 -17.88 -0.93
C TYR A 242 -0.56 -19.00 -0.54
N LEU A 243 -1.82 -18.69 -0.28
CA LEU A 243 -2.89 -19.65 0.01
C LEU A 243 -3.48 -20.30 -1.27
N GLY A 244 -2.94 -20.01 -2.45
CA GLY A 244 -3.38 -20.61 -3.70
C GLY A 244 -4.45 -19.80 -4.44
N ILE A 245 -4.79 -18.58 -4.00
CA ILE A 245 -5.74 -17.75 -4.76
C ILE A 245 -5.12 -17.31 -6.07
N ARG A 246 -5.80 -17.66 -7.19
CA ARG A 246 -5.36 -17.36 -8.56
C ARG A 246 -6.16 -16.26 -9.22
N CYS A 247 -7.42 -16.09 -8.83
CA CYS A 247 -8.31 -15.12 -9.42
C CYS A 247 -9.19 -14.47 -8.35
N VAL A 248 -9.48 -13.20 -8.50
CA VAL A 248 -10.51 -12.49 -7.76
C VAL A 248 -11.48 -11.89 -8.75
N VAL A 249 -12.77 -12.18 -8.61
CA VAL A 249 -13.84 -11.61 -9.41
C VAL A 249 -14.64 -10.68 -8.51
N ALA A 250 -14.80 -9.40 -8.87
CA ALA A 250 -15.51 -8.45 -8.03
C ALA A 250 -16.44 -7.55 -8.88
N LYS A 251 -17.41 -6.89 -8.24
CA LYS A 251 -18.20 -5.84 -8.91
C LYS A 251 -17.31 -4.65 -9.27
N SER A 252 -16.36 -4.28 -8.41
CA SER A 252 -15.32 -3.29 -8.69
C SER A 252 -14.15 -3.41 -7.70
N PHE A 253 -12.99 -2.86 -8.07
CA PHE A 253 -11.77 -2.88 -7.25
C PHE A 253 -11.34 -1.47 -6.83
N ALA A 254 -10.74 -1.37 -5.64
CA ALA A 254 -9.88 -0.25 -5.30
C ALA A 254 -8.61 -0.30 -6.17
N ARG A 255 -8.27 0.83 -6.80
CA ARG A 255 -7.20 0.92 -7.82
C ARG A 255 -5.85 0.34 -7.38
N ILE A 256 -5.40 0.67 -6.18
CA ILE A 256 -4.11 0.19 -5.66
C ILE A 256 -4.14 -1.33 -5.43
N HIS A 257 -5.28 -1.86 -4.98
CA HIS A 257 -5.40 -3.28 -4.70
C HIS A 257 -5.42 -4.12 -5.98
N ALA A 258 -6.09 -3.64 -7.03
CA ALA A 258 -6.02 -4.29 -8.34
C ALA A 258 -4.57 -4.40 -8.85
N ALA A 259 -3.77 -3.33 -8.70
CA ALA A 259 -2.35 -3.36 -9.04
C ALA A 259 -1.56 -4.37 -8.18
N ASN A 260 -1.86 -4.46 -6.88
CA ASN A 260 -1.22 -5.42 -5.98
C ASN A 260 -1.57 -6.88 -6.33
N LEU A 261 -2.82 -7.15 -6.73
CA LEU A 261 -3.23 -8.48 -7.21
C LEU A 261 -2.42 -8.87 -8.45
N ILE A 262 -2.31 -7.99 -9.45
CA ILE A 262 -1.51 -8.21 -10.67
C ILE A 262 -0.05 -8.49 -10.31
N ASN A 263 0.54 -7.67 -9.45
CA ASN A 263 1.94 -7.83 -9.02
C ASN A 263 2.18 -9.14 -8.26
N ALA A 264 1.18 -9.65 -7.56
CA ALA A 264 1.23 -10.93 -6.87
C ALA A 264 0.93 -12.14 -7.79
N GLY A 265 0.53 -11.90 -9.05
CA GLY A 265 0.16 -12.97 -9.98
C GLY A 265 -1.25 -13.51 -9.75
N ILE A 266 -2.17 -12.68 -9.23
CA ILE A 266 -3.60 -12.97 -9.10
C ILE A 266 -4.36 -12.19 -10.16
N LEU A 267 -5.18 -12.87 -10.97
CA LEU A 267 -5.97 -12.27 -12.03
C LEU A 267 -7.19 -11.50 -11.47
N PRO A 268 -7.25 -10.17 -11.58
CA PRO A 268 -8.43 -9.41 -11.19
C PRO A 268 -9.42 -9.31 -12.35
N LEU A 269 -10.66 -9.73 -12.13
CA LEU A 269 -11.75 -9.66 -13.11
C LEU A 269 -12.94 -8.90 -12.52
N THR A 270 -13.67 -8.16 -13.36
CA THR A 270 -14.93 -7.54 -12.95
C THR A 270 -16.10 -8.20 -13.68
N PHE A 271 -17.23 -8.34 -13.01
CA PHE A 271 -18.45 -8.79 -13.64
C PHE A 271 -18.85 -7.82 -14.76
N ALA A 272 -19.21 -8.36 -15.93
CA ALA A 272 -19.82 -7.55 -16.99
C ALA A 272 -21.23 -7.09 -16.58
N ASP A 273 -22.00 -7.97 -15.94
CA ASP A 273 -23.25 -7.66 -15.24
C ASP A 273 -23.06 -7.84 -13.73
N PRO A 274 -23.11 -6.78 -12.91
CA PRO A 274 -22.98 -6.88 -11.46
C PRO A 274 -24.02 -7.81 -10.79
N ALA A 275 -25.15 -8.11 -11.43
CA ALA A 275 -26.17 -9.02 -10.92
C ALA A 275 -25.68 -10.50 -10.90
N ASP A 276 -24.72 -10.84 -11.75
CA ASP A 276 -24.14 -12.20 -11.78
C ASP A 276 -23.42 -12.56 -10.46
N TYR A 277 -23.01 -11.56 -9.68
CA TYR A 277 -22.46 -11.78 -8.33
C TYR A 277 -23.45 -12.58 -7.46
N ASP A 278 -24.73 -12.28 -7.52
CA ASP A 278 -25.74 -12.91 -6.64
C ASP A 278 -25.94 -14.40 -7.00
N ALA A 279 -25.71 -14.77 -8.24
CA ALA A 279 -25.90 -16.12 -8.74
C ALA A 279 -24.77 -17.09 -8.37
N LEU A 280 -23.60 -16.59 -7.96
CA LEU A 280 -22.46 -17.42 -7.56
C LEU A 280 -22.54 -17.75 -6.05
N ALA A 281 -22.31 -19.01 -5.71
CA ALA A 281 -22.27 -19.47 -4.32
C ALA A 281 -20.87 -19.97 -3.96
N GLN A 282 -20.46 -19.75 -2.71
CA GLN A 282 -19.23 -20.34 -2.18
C GLN A 282 -19.28 -21.86 -2.27
N GLY A 283 -18.17 -22.49 -2.66
CA GLY A 283 -18.08 -23.92 -2.95
C GLY A 283 -18.37 -24.28 -4.41
N ALA A 284 -18.79 -23.34 -5.27
CA ALA A 284 -18.97 -23.60 -6.69
C ALA A 284 -17.60 -23.88 -7.37
N HIS A 285 -17.59 -24.83 -8.30
CA HIS A 285 -16.40 -25.11 -9.12
C HIS A 285 -16.48 -24.30 -10.42
N LEU A 286 -15.53 -23.41 -10.58
CA LEU A 286 -15.51 -22.43 -11.66
C LEU A 286 -14.34 -22.69 -12.61
N ARG A 287 -14.56 -22.40 -13.89
CA ARG A 287 -13.54 -22.56 -14.95
C ARG A 287 -13.45 -21.29 -15.80
N ILE A 288 -12.23 -20.95 -16.17
CA ILE A 288 -11.89 -19.91 -17.14
C ILE A 288 -10.97 -20.53 -18.17
N ASP A 289 -11.32 -20.46 -19.45
CA ASP A 289 -10.53 -20.96 -20.57
C ASP A 289 -9.99 -19.82 -21.43
N ASN A 290 -8.97 -20.10 -22.24
CA ASN A 290 -8.36 -19.15 -23.19
C ASN A 290 -7.92 -17.84 -22.51
N ILE A 291 -7.29 -17.96 -21.35
CA ILE A 291 -6.94 -16.81 -20.49
C ILE A 291 -6.06 -15.82 -21.24
N ARG A 292 -5.07 -16.28 -22.03
CA ARG A 292 -4.17 -15.40 -22.79
C ARG A 292 -4.93 -14.56 -23.81
N ALA A 293 -5.75 -15.23 -24.63
CA ALA A 293 -6.56 -14.55 -25.64
C ALA A 293 -7.60 -13.62 -25.01
N GLY A 294 -8.23 -14.06 -23.92
CA GLY A 294 -9.22 -13.25 -23.21
C GLY A 294 -8.62 -12.00 -22.54
N MET A 295 -7.42 -12.10 -21.96
CA MET A 295 -6.71 -10.93 -21.44
C MET A 295 -6.39 -9.92 -22.55
N ALA A 296 -5.96 -10.38 -23.70
CA ALA A 296 -5.68 -9.52 -24.85
C ALA A 296 -6.97 -8.88 -25.41
N ALA A 297 -8.08 -9.61 -25.42
CA ALA A 297 -9.39 -9.11 -25.85
C ALA A 297 -10.09 -8.22 -24.80
N GLY A 298 -9.63 -8.24 -23.54
CA GLY A 298 -10.25 -7.52 -22.43
C GLY A 298 -11.51 -8.19 -21.87
N ALA A 299 -11.84 -9.40 -22.28
CA ALA A 299 -13.04 -10.13 -21.89
C ALA A 299 -12.76 -11.62 -21.73
N LEU A 300 -13.33 -12.22 -20.69
CA LEU A 300 -13.25 -13.63 -20.36
C LEU A 300 -14.62 -14.16 -19.98
N THR A 301 -14.74 -15.48 -19.89
CA THR A 301 -15.95 -16.15 -19.40
C THR A 301 -15.61 -17.01 -18.21
N LEU A 302 -16.33 -16.79 -17.10
CA LEU A 302 -16.30 -17.63 -15.94
C LEU A 302 -17.43 -18.64 -16.03
N THR A 303 -17.17 -19.93 -16.05
CA THR A 303 -18.18 -20.97 -16.19
C THR A 303 -18.31 -21.77 -14.92
N ASP A 304 -19.50 -21.91 -14.36
CA ASP A 304 -19.81 -22.87 -13.32
C ASP A 304 -19.86 -24.28 -13.94
N THR A 305 -18.95 -25.14 -13.55
CA THR A 305 -18.81 -26.47 -14.15
C THR A 305 -19.94 -27.44 -13.75
N ALA A 306 -20.63 -27.17 -12.64
CA ALA A 306 -21.75 -28.02 -12.18
C ALA A 306 -23.04 -27.69 -12.94
N THR A 307 -23.30 -26.41 -13.23
CA THR A 307 -24.53 -25.96 -13.88
C THR A 307 -24.37 -25.69 -15.37
N GLY A 308 -23.12 -25.53 -15.84
CA GLY A 308 -22.81 -25.05 -17.20
C GLY A 308 -23.12 -23.57 -17.44
N LYS A 309 -23.55 -22.83 -16.41
CA LYS A 309 -23.86 -21.42 -16.54
C LYS A 309 -22.57 -20.60 -16.76
N ALA A 310 -22.62 -19.73 -17.74
CA ALA A 310 -21.53 -18.83 -18.13
C ALA A 310 -21.79 -17.40 -17.60
N TYR A 311 -20.76 -16.79 -17.06
CA TYR A 311 -20.77 -15.42 -16.53
C TYR A 311 -19.71 -14.60 -17.28
N PRO A 312 -20.10 -13.64 -18.11
CA PRO A 312 -19.15 -12.73 -18.76
C PRO A 312 -18.42 -11.88 -17.73
N VAL A 313 -17.09 -11.77 -17.87
CA VAL A 313 -16.26 -10.94 -17.00
C VAL A 313 -15.29 -10.09 -17.82
N VAL A 314 -14.95 -8.92 -17.32
CA VAL A 314 -14.09 -7.94 -17.97
C VAL A 314 -12.70 -7.97 -17.35
N CYS A 315 -11.70 -7.83 -18.22
CA CYS A 315 -10.28 -7.83 -17.87
C CYS A 315 -9.59 -6.59 -18.48
N SER A 316 -9.53 -5.49 -17.74
CA SER A 316 -8.90 -4.25 -18.22
C SER A 316 -7.43 -4.20 -17.81
N LEU A 317 -6.55 -4.76 -18.64
CA LEU A 317 -5.11 -4.87 -18.38
C LEU A 317 -4.30 -4.26 -19.52
N THR A 318 -3.23 -3.53 -19.17
CA THR A 318 -2.21 -3.13 -20.14
C THR A 318 -1.37 -4.36 -20.57
N GLU A 319 -0.70 -4.28 -21.73
CA GLU A 319 0.21 -5.35 -22.21
C GLU A 319 1.25 -5.74 -21.16
N ARG A 320 1.84 -4.75 -20.47
CA ARG A 320 2.79 -5.01 -19.39
C ARG A 320 2.16 -5.76 -18.22
N GLN A 321 0.93 -5.42 -17.83
CA GLN A 321 0.22 -6.12 -16.75
C GLN A 321 -0.13 -7.55 -17.13
N GLN A 322 -0.49 -7.79 -18.39
CA GLN A 322 -0.70 -9.15 -18.93
C GLN A 322 0.59 -9.96 -18.84
N ALA A 323 1.73 -9.41 -19.28
CA ALA A 323 3.03 -10.08 -19.20
C ALA A 323 3.43 -10.40 -17.75
N ILE A 324 3.19 -9.47 -16.81
CA ILE A 324 3.43 -9.69 -15.37
C ILE A 324 2.58 -10.88 -14.86
N LEU A 325 1.29 -10.91 -15.16
CA LEU A 325 0.39 -12.00 -14.74
C LEU A 325 0.83 -13.35 -15.34
N LEU A 326 1.15 -13.38 -16.65
CA LEU A 326 1.59 -14.59 -17.33
C LEU A 326 2.90 -15.15 -16.75
N ALA A 327 3.82 -14.29 -16.33
CA ALA A 327 5.04 -14.70 -15.61
C ALA A 327 4.77 -15.22 -14.19
N GLY A 328 3.55 -15.03 -13.66
CA GLY A 328 3.20 -15.36 -12.26
C GLY A 328 3.52 -14.26 -11.27
N GLY A 329 3.58 -13.00 -11.72
CA GLY A 329 3.77 -11.82 -10.89
C GLY A 329 5.03 -11.02 -11.22
N LEU A 330 5.11 -9.84 -10.62
CA LEU A 330 6.14 -8.84 -10.94
C LEU A 330 7.56 -9.34 -10.69
N LEU A 331 7.80 -10.10 -9.62
CA LEU A 331 9.16 -10.60 -9.31
C LEU A 331 9.65 -11.62 -10.35
N ASN A 332 8.78 -12.52 -10.80
CA ASN A 332 9.11 -13.45 -11.86
C ASN A 332 9.37 -12.71 -13.17
N TYR A 333 8.44 -11.79 -13.53
CA TYR A 333 8.59 -10.94 -14.72
C TYR A 333 9.92 -10.18 -14.72
N THR A 334 10.28 -9.55 -13.57
CA THR A 334 11.52 -8.80 -13.46
C THR A 334 12.75 -9.71 -13.61
N LYS A 335 12.71 -10.91 -13.03
CA LYS A 335 13.81 -11.87 -13.16
C LYS A 335 14.02 -12.33 -14.62
N GLU A 336 12.92 -12.52 -15.36
CA GLU A 336 12.97 -12.94 -16.77
C GLU A 336 13.42 -11.82 -17.71
N HIS A 337 13.21 -10.55 -17.31
CA HIS A 337 13.49 -9.35 -18.10
C HIS A 337 14.54 -8.45 -17.43
N ALA A 338 15.30 -8.96 -16.44
CA ALA A 338 16.41 -8.23 -15.86
C ALA A 338 17.52 -8.08 -16.93
N LEU A 339 17.93 -6.83 -17.13
CA LEU A 339 18.98 -6.43 -18.06
C LEU A 339 20.35 -6.93 -17.61
#